data_2a42ac9e411d7fe1537fc0400b7daf9b
#
_entry.id   2a42ac9e411d7fe1537fc0400b7daf9b
#
_cell.length_a   1.000
_cell.length_b   1.000
_cell.length_c   1.000
_cell.angle_alpha   90.00
_cell.angle_beta   90.00
_cell.angle_gamma   90.00
#
_symmetry.space_group_name_H-M   'P 1'
#
loop_
_entity.id
_entity.type
_entity.pdbx_description
1 polymer ?
#
loop_
_entity_poly.entity_id
_entity_poly.type
_entity_poly.pdbx_seq_one_letter_code
_entity_poly.pdbx_strand_id
1 'polypeptide(L)'
;MNTKHTLFALLLAISSASGWSQSKIQVTMDLNKVIHDQVTVTVKVPVNSASTLLYSVPKIIPGTYSEDDYGKYIEQFKALDANGKPLTVTKTDVNTWQINNANKAKTITYQVNDTYDIEDTHEIFSPAGSNIEAGKNFMINTHAFIGYFEGFAQNPYELTVLHPEQLWGATALTDLDASKNKDVFVTNRYASLVEHPIMYAQPDYTTFTVQGMEILIAVYSPNRKVTAASITPEMKQMMTAQKNFLGDFNATKKYAVLLYLSDNTKPDAEGFGALEHPTSTTVVMPEMLPIDELKEQLKDVVSHEFFHIVTPLSIHSKEIANFDYNNPKMSQHLWMYEGVTEYFANLFQINQGLITEAEFYKRMAGKMANASTMNDQMPFTKMSANVLTKPYKDQYLNVYEKGALIAMCLDIEIREKSLGKRGILDLMKQLSKEYGAEKAFDDAELFAKITALTYPEIGIFLEKYINGPTPIAYADYFAKMGVTQTMVASEGNIFIKEQAPLLTINPDTKEILFIPHAPLHPFLKNLGVEGGDVLVAINGTKYSLDNINELILWSTTLQENDEVTFTTKRNGVEKNTTAKAVLPKEMIPGFEFTDTAKSALKEAWLKG
;
A
#
# COMPACT_ATOMS: atom_id res chain seq x y z
N MET A 1 -84.86 -11.77 -13.33
CA MET A 1 -83.93 -10.85 -12.63
C MET A 1 -82.53 -11.21 -13.10
N ASN A 2 -81.93 -10.34 -13.95
CA ASN A 2 -80.66 -10.60 -14.65
C ASN A 2 -79.51 -10.10 -13.82
N THR A 3 -78.59 -10.96 -13.53
CA THR A 3 -77.24 -10.62 -12.99
C THR A 3 -76.22 -10.67 -14.11
N LYS A 4 -75.72 -9.50 -14.48
CA LYS A 4 -74.58 -9.35 -15.44
C LYS A 4 -73.26 -9.61 -14.74
N HIS A 5 -72.50 -10.61 -15.17
CA HIS A 5 -71.13 -10.80 -14.80
C HIS A 5 -70.22 -9.96 -15.71
N THR A 6 -69.54 -8.98 -15.14
CA THR A 6 -68.50 -8.19 -15.82
C THR A 6 -67.15 -8.90 -15.64
N LEU A 7 -66.59 -9.46 -16.71
CA LEU A 7 -65.25 -10.04 -16.75
C LEU A 7 -64.25 -8.90 -16.86
N PHE A 8 -63.40 -8.73 -15.84
CA PHE A 8 -62.23 -7.83 -15.88
C PHE A 8 -61.05 -8.61 -16.42
N ALA A 9 -60.66 -8.37 -17.68
CA ALA A 9 -59.46 -8.93 -18.26
C ALA A 9 -58.24 -8.12 -17.77
N LEU A 10 -57.40 -8.71 -16.91
CA LEU A 10 -56.12 -8.18 -16.47
C LEU A 10 -55.08 -8.47 -17.56
N LEU A 11 -54.76 -7.48 -18.38
CA LEU A 11 -53.60 -7.54 -19.29
C LEU A 11 -52.31 -7.42 -18.47
N LEU A 12 -51.62 -8.52 -18.18
CA LEU A 12 -50.23 -8.52 -17.74
C LEU A 12 -49.35 -8.12 -18.93
N ALA A 13 -48.89 -6.89 -18.94
CA ALA A 13 -47.78 -6.47 -19.80
C ALA A 13 -46.50 -7.09 -19.25
N ILE A 14 -46.07 -8.23 -19.82
CA ILE A 14 -44.73 -8.77 -19.62
C ILE A 14 -43.79 -7.86 -20.41
N SER A 15 -43.21 -6.86 -19.73
CA SER A 15 -42.05 -6.16 -20.23
C SER A 15 -40.89 -7.15 -20.21
N SER A 16 -40.65 -7.80 -21.35
CA SER A 16 -39.39 -8.50 -21.61
C SER A 16 -38.26 -7.45 -21.61
N ALA A 17 -37.67 -7.22 -20.44
CA ALA A 17 -36.35 -6.62 -20.37
C ALA A 17 -35.41 -7.63 -21.03
N SER A 18 -35.18 -7.46 -22.32
CA SER A 18 -34.03 -8.06 -23.00
C SER A 18 -32.79 -7.41 -22.42
N GLY A 19 -32.34 -7.94 -21.26
CA GLY A 19 -30.99 -7.68 -20.78
C GLY A 19 -30.03 -8.17 -21.85
N TRP A 20 -29.48 -7.26 -22.61
CA TRP A 20 -28.36 -7.57 -23.48
C TRP A 20 -27.23 -8.02 -22.54
N SER A 21 -26.99 -9.33 -22.46
CA SER A 21 -25.81 -9.84 -21.80
C SER A 21 -24.61 -9.23 -22.52
N GLN A 22 -23.94 -8.30 -21.86
CA GLN A 22 -22.72 -7.71 -22.39
C GLN A 22 -21.74 -8.85 -22.71
N SER A 23 -21.21 -8.89 -23.93
CA SER A 23 -20.26 -9.92 -24.31
C SER A 23 -18.97 -9.78 -23.48
N LYS A 24 -18.52 -10.88 -22.85
CA LYS A 24 -17.28 -10.89 -22.08
C LYS A 24 -16.09 -10.56 -22.97
N ILE A 25 -15.15 -9.78 -22.46
CA ILE A 25 -13.83 -9.60 -23.04
C ILE A 25 -12.97 -10.80 -22.59
N GLN A 26 -12.53 -11.60 -23.54
CA GLN A 26 -11.74 -12.81 -23.27
C GLN A 26 -10.25 -12.51 -23.47
N VAL A 27 -9.46 -12.79 -22.44
CA VAL A 27 -8.01 -12.61 -22.40
C VAL A 27 -7.35 -13.96 -22.15
N THR A 28 -6.25 -14.24 -22.84
CA THR A 28 -5.43 -15.43 -22.61
C THR A 28 -3.97 -15.02 -22.45
N MET A 29 -3.32 -15.51 -21.41
CA MET A 29 -1.88 -15.44 -21.17
C MET A 29 -1.30 -16.85 -21.10
N ASP A 30 -0.13 -17.08 -21.68
CA ASP A 30 0.54 -18.38 -21.66
C ASP A 30 1.94 -18.27 -21.03
N LEU A 31 2.01 -18.52 -19.73
CA LEU A 31 3.23 -18.46 -18.94
C LEU A 31 4.20 -19.64 -19.20
N ASN A 32 3.77 -20.63 -19.99
CA ASN A 32 4.66 -21.70 -20.46
C ASN A 32 5.56 -21.24 -21.64
N LYS A 33 5.24 -20.10 -22.26
CA LYS A 33 5.90 -19.59 -23.46
C LYS A 33 6.48 -18.20 -23.22
N VAL A 34 7.43 -18.12 -22.32
CA VAL A 34 8.22 -16.91 -22.09
C VAL A 34 9.33 -16.86 -23.16
N ILE A 35 9.41 -15.75 -23.88
CA ILE A 35 10.43 -15.52 -24.92
C ILE A 35 11.06 -14.14 -24.65
N HIS A 36 12.37 -14.11 -24.47
CA HIS A 36 13.11 -12.87 -24.15
C HIS A 36 12.51 -12.12 -22.94
N ASP A 37 12.14 -12.86 -21.92
CA ASP A 37 11.52 -12.37 -20.69
C ASP A 37 10.17 -11.65 -20.89
N GLN A 38 9.45 -12.05 -21.92
CA GLN A 38 8.15 -11.50 -22.29
C GLN A 38 7.05 -12.55 -22.30
N VAL A 39 5.87 -12.15 -21.86
CA VAL A 39 4.64 -12.95 -21.92
C VAL A 39 3.75 -12.49 -23.06
N THR A 40 3.24 -13.44 -23.84
CA THR A 40 2.25 -13.15 -24.88
C THR A 40 0.86 -13.01 -24.27
N VAL A 41 0.21 -11.88 -24.52
CA VAL A 41 -1.19 -11.63 -24.21
C VAL A 41 -2.02 -11.65 -25.48
N THR A 42 -3.15 -12.36 -25.45
CA THR A 42 -4.13 -12.39 -26.55
C THR A 42 -5.49 -11.96 -26.03
N VAL A 43 -6.10 -10.96 -26.65
CA VAL A 43 -7.41 -10.45 -26.28
C VAL A 43 -8.39 -10.60 -27.46
N LYS A 44 -9.58 -11.15 -27.22
CA LYS A 44 -10.65 -11.17 -28.22
C LYS A 44 -11.29 -9.80 -28.32
N VAL A 45 -11.34 -9.27 -29.53
CA VAL A 45 -11.97 -7.98 -29.80
C VAL A 45 -13.49 -8.11 -29.62
N PRO A 46 -14.14 -7.23 -28.86
CA PRO A 46 -15.59 -7.27 -28.72
C PRO A 46 -16.28 -7.03 -30.07
N VAL A 47 -17.47 -7.60 -30.21
CA VAL A 47 -18.29 -7.36 -31.40
C VAL A 47 -18.63 -5.87 -31.48
N ASN A 48 -18.23 -5.24 -32.57
CA ASN A 48 -18.44 -3.81 -32.80
C ASN A 48 -18.68 -3.53 -34.28
N SER A 49 -19.28 -2.39 -34.59
CA SER A 49 -19.51 -1.91 -35.97
C SER A 49 -18.59 -0.75 -36.35
N ALA A 50 -17.69 -0.35 -35.46
CA ALA A 50 -16.83 0.82 -35.63
C ALA A 50 -15.78 0.58 -36.73
N SER A 51 -15.47 1.61 -37.51
CA SER A 51 -14.36 1.59 -38.45
C SER A 51 -12.99 1.68 -37.74
N THR A 52 -12.96 2.30 -36.56
CA THR A 52 -11.79 2.41 -35.71
C THR A 52 -12.16 2.06 -34.27
N LEU A 53 -11.24 1.47 -33.50
CA LEU A 53 -11.40 1.16 -32.09
C LEU A 53 -10.06 1.42 -31.39
N LEU A 54 -10.11 2.05 -30.23
CA LEU A 54 -8.94 2.26 -29.40
C LEU A 54 -8.81 1.14 -28.37
N TYR A 55 -7.57 0.70 -28.17
CA TYR A 55 -7.16 -0.17 -27.08
C TYR A 55 -6.10 0.54 -26.26
N SER A 56 -6.34 0.68 -24.96
CA SER A 56 -5.45 1.40 -24.07
C SER A 56 -5.04 0.51 -22.89
N VAL A 57 -3.78 0.63 -22.48
CA VAL A 57 -3.31 0.16 -21.16
C VAL A 57 -3.22 1.37 -20.21
N PRO A 58 -3.26 1.16 -18.90
CA PRO A 58 -3.18 2.27 -17.95
C PRO A 58 -1.89 3.10 -18.10
N LYS A 59 -2.03 4.42 -17.99
CA LYS A 59 -0.95 5.34 -17.74
C LYS A 59 -0.67 5.45 -16.25
N ILE A 60 -1.75 5.41 -15.46
CA ILE A 60 -1.75 5.50 -14.00
C ILE A 60 -2.84 4.59 -13.44
N ILE A 61 -2.63 4.07 -12.25
CA ILE A 61 -3.62 3.31 -11.49
C ILE A 61 -3.92 3.99 -10.15
N PRO A 62 -5.10 3.75 -9.55
CA PRO A 62 -5.36 4.21 -8.19
C PRO A 62 -4.28 3.69 -7.22
N GLY A 63 -3.93 4.50 -6.20
CA GLY A 63 -2.98 4.13 -5.16
C GLY A 63 -1.52 4.51 -5.45
N THR A 64 -1.07 4.57 -6.72
CA THR A 64 0.34 4.89 -7.01
C THR A 64 0.65 6.39 -7.02
N TYR A 65 -0.31 7.24 -7.34
CA TYR A 65 -0.12 8.70 -7.49
C TYR A 65 1.07 9.06 -8.39
N SER A 66 1.35 8.19 -9.37
CA SER A 66 2.45 8.31 -10.33
C SER A 66 1.95 8.01 -11.74
N GLU A 67 2.50 8.71 -12.72
CA GLU A 67 2.28 8.41 -14.14
C GLU A 67 3.35 7.40 -14.59
N ASP A 68 2.96 6.13 -14.67
CA ASP A 68 3.88 5.01 -14.86
C ASP A 68 4.02 4.60 -16.34
N ASP A 69 2.98 4.90 -17.16
CA ASP A 69 3.00 4.63 -18.61
C ASP A 69 3.24 3.15 -18.95
N TYR A 70 2.40 2.23 -18.48
CA TYR A 70 2.57 0.78 -18.70
C TYR A 70 2.66 0.37 -20.17
N GLY A 71 2.21 1.21 -21.10
CA GLY A 71 2.39 1.02 -22.54
C GLY A 71 3.84 1.06 -23.03
N LYS A 72 4.80 1.49 -22.20
CA LYS A 72 6.25 1.38 -22.46
C LYS A 72 6.69 -0.09 -22.54
N TYR A 73 6.06 -0.95 -21.76
CA TYR A 73 6.38 -2.37 -21.61
C TYR A 73 5.61 -3.27 -22.59
N ILE A 74 4.80 -2.68 -23.50
CA ILE A 74 4.04 -3.38 -24.52
C ILE A 74 4.75 -3.34 -25.86
N GLU A 75 5.07 -4.52 -26.40
CA GLU A 75 5.76 -4.67 -27.68
C GLU A 75 4.94 -5.51 -28.67
N GLN A 76 5.31 -5.44 -29.94
CA GLN A 76 4.79 -6.27 -31.03
C GLN A 76 3.25 -6.31 -31.12
N PHE A 77 2.58 -5.20 -30.83
CA PHE A 77 1.13 -5.12 -30.88
C PHE A 77 0.58 -5.36 -32.30
N LYS A 78 -0.35 -6.30 -32.43
CA LYS A 78 -0.98 -6.70 -33.71
C LYS A 78 -2.48 -6.87 -33.51
N ALA A 79 -3.27 -6.45 -34.49
CA ALA A 79 -4.69 -6.78 -34.62
C ALA A 79 -4.90 -7.70 -35.83
N LEU A 80 -5.72 -8.74 -35.64
CA LEU A 80 -5.94 -9.78 -36.66
C LEU A 80 -7.43 -9.93 -36.98
N ASP A 81 -7.75 -10.17 -38.25
CA ASP A 81 -9.09 -10.52 -38.70
C ASP A 81 -9.43 -12.00 -38.42
N ALA A 82 -10.62 -12.43 -38.88
CA ALA A 82 -11.09 -13.82 -38.71
C ALA A 82 -10.21 -14.89 -39.43
N ASN A 83 -9.42 -14.48 -40.42
CA ASN A 83 -8.52 -15.34 -41.15
C ASN A 83 -7.07 -15.26 -40.66
N GLY A 84 -6.84 -14.53 -39.54
CA GLY A 84 -5.49 -14.29 -39.03
C GLY A 84 -4.68 -13.25 -39.81
N LYS A 85 -5.31 -12.48 -40.72
CA LYS A 85 -4.64 -11.46 -41.51
C LYS A 85 -4.48 -10.19 -40.66
N PRO A 86 -3.26 -9.58 -40.61
CA PRO A 86 -3.03 -8.34 -39.89
C PRO A 86 -3.88 -7.17 -40.40
N LEU A 87 -4.43 -6.40 -39.47
CA LEU A 87 -5.06 -5.11 -39.72
C LEU A 87 -4.07 -3.99 -39.40
N THR A 88 -4.32 -2.82 -39.97
CA THR A 88 -3.49 -1.63 -39.69
C THR A 88 -3.73 -1.15 -38.28
N VAL A 89 -2.66 -1.04 -37.49
CA VAL A 89 -2.64 -0.46 -36.14
C VAL A 89 -1.72 0.73 -36.13
N THR A 90 -2.12 1.79 -35.42
CA THR A 90 -1.33 3.00 -35.21
C THR A 90 -1.21 3.23 -33.70
N LYS A 91 0.01 3.32 -33.16
CA LYS A 91 0.23 3.75 -31.76
C LYS A 91 0.03 5.26 -31.72
N THR A 92 -1.00 5.72 -31.01
CA THR A 92 -1.41 7.16 -30.97
C THR A 92 -0.70 7.92 -29.85
N ASP A 93 -0.39 7.22 -28.77
CA ASP A 93 0.44 7.72 -27.66
C ASP A 93 1.15 6.53 -26.99
N VAL A 94 1.84 6.74 -25.87
CA VAL A 94 2.59 5.69 -25.17
C VAL A 94 1.71 4.49 -24.80
N ASN A 95 0.44 4.75 -24.42
CA ASN A 95 -0.45 3.75 -23.84
C ASN A 95 -1.58 3.30 -24.77
N THR A 96 -1.74 3.88 -25.96
CA THR A 96 -2.95 3.72 -26.78
C THR A 96 -2.64 3.29 -28.22
N TRP A 97 -3.35 2.28 -28.69
CA TRP A 97 -3.30 1.78 -30.08
C TRP A 97 -4.65 1.91 -30.76
N GLN A 98 -4.67 2.57 -31.92
CA GLN A 98 -5.83 2.67 -32.81
C GLN A 98 -5.83 1.52 -33.81
N ILE A 99 -6.89 0.71 -33.77
CA ILE A 99 -7.14 -0.39 -34.70
C ILE A 99 -8.03 0.11 -35.84
N ASN A 100 -7.54 0.08 -37.07
CA ASN A 100 -8.30 0.45 -38.25
C ASN A 100 -9.06 -0.75 -38.82
N ASN A 101 -10.23 -0.53 -39.46
CA ASN A 101 -11.18 -1.58 -39.85
C ASN A 101 -11.58 -2.48 -38.66
N ALA A 102 -11.83 -1.88 -37.51
CA ALA A 102 -12.05 -2.58 -36.25
C ALA A 102 -13.26 -3.52 -36.27
N ASN A 103 -14.26 -3.27 -37.10
CA ASN A 103 -15.39 -4.16 -37.34
C ASN A 103 -14.99 -5.55 -37.94
N LYS A 104 -13.78 -5.68 -38.49
CA LYS A 104 -13.21 -6.94 -38.96
C LYS A 104 -12.28 -7.60 -37.95
N ALA A 105 -11.80 -6.85 -36.96
CA ALA A 105 -10.89 -7.36 -35.96
C ALA A 105 -11.53 -8.47 -35.13
N LYS A 106 -10.79 -9.53 -34.84
CA LYS A 106 -11.21 -10.65 -33.98
C LYS A 106 -10.33 -10.82 -32.76
N THR A 107 -9.03 -10.60 -32.94
CA THR A 107 -8.07 -10.69 -31.83
C THR A 107 -7.04 -9.57 -31.92
N ILE A 108 -6.54 -9.15 -30.77
CA ILE A 108 -5.26 -8.46 -30.67
C ILE A 108 -4.29 -9.36 -29.91
N THR A 109 -3.01 -9.23 -30.21
CA THR A 109 -1.93 -9.93 -29.52
C THR A 109 -0.73 -8.99 -29.38
N TYR A 110 -0.03 -9.10 -28.26
CA TYR A 110 1.17 -8.31 -27.96
C TYR A 110 2.04 -9.04 -26.96
N GLN A 111 3.30 -8.60 -26.84
CA GLN A 111 4.24 -9.04 -25.83
C GLN A 111 4.25 -8.03 -24.69
N VAL A 112 4.32 -8.53 -23.46
CA VAL A 112 4.47 -7.73 -22.25
C VAL A 112 5.81 -8.06 -21.62
N ASN A 113 6.63 -7.05 -21.41
CA ASN A 113 7.85 -7.10 -20.63
C ASN A 113 7.54 -6.80 -19.16
N ASP A 114 8.35 -7.27 -18.24
CA ASP A 114 8.15 -6.95 -16.84
C ASP A 114 8.79 -5.61 -16.45
N THR A 115 8.79 -5.28 -15.14
CA THR A 115 9.28 -4.00 -14.65
C THR A 115 10.37 -4.14 -13.57
N TYR A 116 10.63 -5.37 -13.07
CA TYR A 116 11.54 -5.54 -11.93
C TYR A 116 13.01 -5.58 -12.34
N ASP A 117 13.33 -6.12 -13.50
CA ASP A 117 14.72 -6.31 -13.92
C ASP A 117 15.04 -5.78 -15.33
N ILE A 118 14.10 -5.07 -15.95
CA ILE A 118 14.24 -4.61 -17.35
C ILE A 118 15.23 -3.46 -17.51
N GLU A 119 15.38 -2.62 -16.52
CA GLU A 119 16.13 -1.37 -16.64
C GLU A 119 16.87 -1.00 -15.36
N ASP A 120 17.83 -0.09 -15.54
CA ASP A 120 18.58 0.49 -14.42
C ASP A 120 17.79 1.56 -13.63
N THR A 121 16.60 1.94 -14.04
CA THR A 121 15.90 3.12 -13.52
C THR A 121 14.81 2.82 -12.50
N HIS A 122 14.23 1.62 -12.47
CA HIS A 122 13.14 1.23 -11.56
C HIS A 122 12.05 2.30 -11.44
N GLU A 123 11.57 2.80 -12.59
CA GLU A 123 10.62 3.92 -12.64
C GLU A 123 9.28 3.61 -11.98
N ILE A 124 8.87 2.33 -11.94
CA ILE A 124 7.58 1.89 -11.40
C ILE A 124 7.76 1.43 -9.96
N PHE A 125 6.91 1.94 -9.07
CA PHE A 125 6.80 1.46 -7.69
C PHE A 125 6.57 -0.05 -7.68
N SER A 126 7.46 -0.83 -7.07
CA SER A 126 7.49 -2.29 -7.25
C SER A 126 6.19 -3.01 -6.87
N PRO A 127 5.43 -2.63 -5.82
CA PRO A 127 4.12 -3.22 -5.56
C PRO A 127 3.10 -3.06 -6.70
N ALA A 128 3.24 -2.05 -7.56
CA ALA A 128 2.46 -1.85 -8.78
C ALA A 128 3.15 -2.40 -10.04
N GLY A 129 4.37 -2.90 -9.91
CA GLY A 129 5.17 -3.47 -10.98
C GLY A 129 4.89 -4.95 -11.23
N SER A 130 5.72 -5.57 -12.05
CA SER A 130 5.56 -6.95 -12.48
C SER A 130 6.89 -7.69 -12.57
N ASN A 131 6.84 -9.02 -12.42
CA ASN A 131 7.97 -9.92 -12.60
C ASN A 131 7.62 -11.02 -13.60
N ILE A 132 8.57 -11.38 -14.46
CA ILE A 132 8.47 -12.49 -15.42
C ILE A 132 9.75 -13.33 -15.29
N GLU A 133 9.77 -14.31 -14.40
CA GLU A 133 10.89 -15.24 -14.24
C GLU A 133 10.45 -16.66 -14.62
N ALA A 134 10.77 -17.07 -15.86
CA ALA A 134 10.28 -18.31 -16.48
C ALA A 134 10.44 -19.54 -15.58
N GLY A 135 9.34 -20.21 -15.27
CA GLY A 135 9.30 -21.43 -14.45
C GLY A 135 9.55 -21.23 -12.96
N LYS A 136 9.70 -19.99 -12.49
CA LYS A 136 9.95 -19.67 -11.08
C LYS A 136 8.89 -18.74 -10.49
N ASN A 137 8.74 -17.52 -11.05
CA ASN A 137 7.79 -16.55 -10.55
C ASN A 137 7.21 -15.68 -11.67
N PHE A 138 5.93 -15.34 -11.51
CA PHE A 138 5.28 -14.27 -12.27
C PHE A 138 4.48 -13.43 -11.29
N MET A 139 4.89 -12.16 -11.11
CA MET A 139 4.07 -11.16 -10.42
C MET A 139 3.23 -10.44 -11.44
N ILE A 140 1.95 -10.78 -11.50
CA ILE A 140 1.00 -10.27 -12.50
C ILE A 140 0.10 -9.23 -11.85
N ASN A 141 0.55 -7.98 -11.83
CA ASN A 141 -0.34 -6.85 -11.68
C ASN A 141 -1.09 -6.68 -13.01
N THR A 142 -2.36 -7.06 -13.04
CA THR A 142 -3.12 -7.23 -14.28
C THR A 142 -3.22 -5.97 -15.13
N HIS A 143 -3.12 -4.79 -14.54
CA HIS A 143 -3.08 -3.50 -15.24
C HIS A 143 -1.83 -3.31 -16.13
N ALA A 144 -0.70 -3.95 -15.78
CA ALA A 144 0.52 -3.91 -16.58
C ALA A 144 0.42 -4.83 -17.80
N PHE A 145 -0.42 -5.87 -17.72
CA PHE A 145 -0.55 -6.91 -18.76
C PHE A 145 -1.76 -6.69 -19.68
N ILE A 146 -2.86 -6.18 -19.14
CA ILE A 146 -4.16 -6.19 -19.83
C ILE A 146 -4.73 -4.79 -19.87
N GLY A 147 -5.05 -4.32 -21.06
CA GLY A 147 -5.74 -3.06 -21.26
C GLY A 147 -7.25 -3.23 -21.49
N TYR A 148 -7.85 -2.17 -21.98
CA TYR A 148 -9.28 -2.11 -22.26
C TYR A 148 -9.56 -1.47 -23.63
N PHE A 149 -10.67 -1.88 -24.24
CA PHE A 149 -11.20 -1.21 -25.42
C PHE A 149 -12.06 -0.03 -24.99
N GLU A 150 -11.88 1.12 -25.63
CA GLU A 150 -12.71 2.30 -25.38
C GLU A 150 -14.20 1.98 -25.57
N GLY A 151 -15.03 2.38 -24.60
CA GLY A 151 -16.45 2.06 -24.56
C GLY A 151 -16.81 0.66 -24.04
N PHE A 152 -15.82 -0.20 -23.72
CA PHE A 152 -16.03 -1.58 -23.26
C PHE A 152 -15.43 -1.87 -21.88
N ALA A 153 -14.92 -0.88 -21.15
CA ALA A 153 -14.32 -1.07 -19.83
C ALA A 153 -15.33 -1.58 -18.78
N GLN A 154 -16.62 -1.36 -19.01
CA GLN A 154 -17.70 -1.87 -18.13
C GLN A 154 -18.18 -3.28 -18.49
N ASN A 155 -17.60 -3.92 -19.51
CA ASN A 155 -17.91 -5.31 -19.85
C ASN A 155 -17.22 -6.27 -18.88
N PRO A 156 -17.80 -7.47 -18.64
CA PRO A 156 -17.13 -8.52 -17.91
C PRO A 156 -15.85 -8.98 -18.62
N TYR A 157 -14.83 -9.34 -17.83
CA TYR A 157 -13.59 -9.94 -18.32
C TYR A 157 -13.53 -11.40 -17.92
N GLU A 158 -13.01 -12.23 -18.80
CA GLU A 158 -12.67 -13.63 -18.56
C GLU A 158 -11.18 -13.80 -18.90
N LEU A 159 -10.37 -13.99 -17.86
CA LEU A 159 -8.93 -14.18 -17.98
C LEU A 159 -8.62 -15.66 -17.87
N THR A 160 -7.96 -16.21 -18.89
CA THR A 160 -7.39 -17.57 -18.90
C THR A 160 -5.88 -17.46 -18.80
N VAL A 161 -5.30 -18.10 -17.80
CA VAL A 161 -3.84 -18.20 -17.62
C VAL A 161 -3.42 -19.66 -17.78
N LEU A 162 -2.55 -19.92 -18.75
CA LEU A 162 -1.88 -21.22 -18.92
C LEU A 162 -0.52 -21.14 -18.21
N HIS A 163 -0.22 -22.07 -17.32
CA HIS A 163 0.98 -22.03 -16.51
C HIS A 163 1.60 -23.41 -16.28
N PRO A 164 2.88 -23.51 -15.91
CA PRO A 164 3.51 -24.76 -15.51
C PRO A 164 2.80 -25.38 -14.29
N GLU A 165 2.62 -26.71 -14.27
CA GLU A 165 1.91 -27.43 -13.19
C GLU A 165 2.53 -27.24 -11.80
N GLN A 166 3.83 -26.92 -11.71
CA GLN A 166 4.53 -26.69 -10.44
C GLN A 166 4.27 -25.30 -9.87
N LEU A 167 3.70 -24.37 -10.64
CA LEU A 167 3.36 -23.03 -10.18
C LEU A 167 1.87 -22.97 -9.82
N TRP A 168 1.57 -22.19 -8.81
CA TRP A 168 0.21 -21.92 -8.34
C TRP A 168 -0.04 -20.42 -8.29
N GLY A 169 -1.20 -19.99 -8.76
CA GLY A 169 -1.61 -18.59 -8.80
C GLY A 169 -2.24 -18.13 -7.48
N ALA A 170 -1.48 -17.47 -6.64
CA ALA A 170 -2.00 -16.82 -5.43
C ALA A 170 -2.75 -15.54 -5.80
N THR A 171 -4.02 -15.46 -5.44
CA THR A 171 -4.89 -14.30 -5.71
C THR A 171 -6.12 -14.34 -4.80
N ALA A 172 -6.82 -13.20 -4.70
CA ALA A 172 -8.14 -13.14 -4.07
C ALA A 172 -9.28 -13.59 -5.01
N LEU A 173 -9.03 -13.71 -6.31
CA LEU A 173 -10.01 -14.24 -7.27
C LEU A 173 -10.30 -15.72 -7.03
N THR A 174 -11.42 -16.18 -7.55
CA THR A 174 -11.78 -17.60 -7.55
C THR A 174 -11.46 -18.18 -8.93
N ASP A 175 -10.59 -19.19 -8.95
CA ASP A 175 -10.38 -19.98 -10.16
C ASP A 175 -11.61 -20.84 -10.44
N LEU A 176 -12.05 -20.82 -11.71
CA LEU A 176 -13.21 -21.57 -12.20
C LEU A 176 -12.82 -22.84 -12.98
N ASP A 177 -11.53 -23.11 -13.11
CA ASP A 177 -11.00 -24.29 -13.80
C ASP A 177 -10.35 -25.25 -12.78
N ALA A 178 -10.56 -26.53 -12.96
CA ALA A 178 -10.05 -27.56 -12.04
C ALA A 178 -8.70 -28.17 -12.48
N SER A 179 -8.17 -27.75 -13.62
CA SER A 179 -6.88 -28.28 -14.12
C SER A 179 -5.69 -27.64 -13.40
N LYS A 180 -4.59 -28.38 -13.34
CA LYS A 180 -3.39 -27.95 -12.58
C LYS A 180 -2.48 -26.98 -13.36
N ASN A 181 -2.80 -26.68 -14.59
CA ASN A 181 -1.95 -25.91 -15.50
C ASN A 181 -2.73 -24.84 -16.26
N LYS A 182 -3.95 -24.56 -15.80
CA LYS A 182 -4.80 -23.54 -16.37
C LYS A 182 -5.74 -22.99 -15.31
N ASP A 183 -5.76 -21.68 -15.12
CA ASP A 183 -6.70 -20.97 -14.30
C ASP A 183 -7.65 -20.14 -15.16
N VAL A 184 -8.89 -19.98 -14.71
CA VAL A 184 -9.90 -19.15 -15.36
C VAL A 184 -10.55 -18.23 -14.32
N PHE A 185 -10.37 -16.94 -14.49
CA PHE A 185 -10.93 -15.92 -13.63
C PHE A 185 -11.98 -15.09 -14.37
N VAL A 186 -13.05 -14.70 -13.67
CA VAL A 186 -14.09 -13.84 -14.25
C VAL A 186 -14.32 -12.65 -13.31
N THR A 187 -14.28 -11.44 -13.89
CA THR A 187 -14.61 -10.20 -13.21
C THR A 187 -15.74 -9.47 -13.94
N ASN A 188 -16.42 -8.58 -13.23
CA ASN A 188 -17.64 -7.92 -13.77
C ASN A 188 -17.31 -6.72 -14.68
N ARG A 189 -16.11 -6.15 -14.58
CA ARG A 189 -15.63 -4.99 -15.36
C ARG A 189 -14.11 -4.91 -15.34
N TYR A 190 -13.53 -4.03 -16.17
CA TYR A 190 -12.08 -3.82 -16.24
C TYR A 190 -11.48 -3.37 -14.89
N ALA A 191 -12.09 -2.40 -14.20
CA ALA A 191 -11.64 -1.97 -12.89
C ALA A 191 -11.52 -3.14 -11.90
N SER A 192 -12.50 -4.06 -11.89
CA SER A 192 -12.41 -5.25 -11.03
C SER A 192 -11.33 -6.25 -11.46
N LEU A 193 -10.89 -6.24 -12.72
CA LEU A 193 -9.76 -7.05 -13.15
C LEU A 193 -8.44 -6.47 -12.63
N VAL A 194 -8.22 -5.18 -12.85
CA VAL A 194 -6.95 -4.52 -12.45
C VAL A 194 -6.74 -4.42 -10.95
N GLU A 195 -7.82 -4.50 -10.18
CA GLU A 195 -7.81 -4.55 -8.72
C GLU A 195 -7.49 -5.95 -8.13
N HIS A 196 -7.11 -6.92 -8.96
CA HIS A 196 -6.81 -8.28 -8.50
C HIS A 196 -5.49 -8.79 -9.10
N PRO A 197 -4.37 -8.53 -8.43
CA PRO A 197 -3.08 -9.11 -8.77
C PRO A 197 -3.06 -10.63 -8.59
N ILE A 198 -2.17 -11.30 -9.32
CA ILE A 198 -1.96 -12.75 -9.25
C ILE A 198 -0.45 -13.01 -9.17
N MET A 199 0.00 -13.74 -8.15
CA MET A 199 1.39 -14.14 -8.04
C MET A 199 1.52 -15.65 -8.30
N TYR A 200 2.13 -16.02 -9.42
CA TYR A 200 2.47 -17.42 -9.73
C TYR A 200 3.85 -17.76 -9.19
N ALA A 201 3.91 -18.75 -8.33
CA ALA A 201 5.15 -19.28 -7.77
C ALA A 201 4.97 -20.75 -7.35
N GLN A 202 6.07 -21.42 -6.94
CA GLN A 202 5.91 -22.66 -6.17
C GLN A 202 5.08 -22.37 -4.91
N PRO A 203 4.07 -23.21 -4.59
CA PRO A 203 3.18 -22.94 -3.49
C PRO A 203 3.92 -22.79 -2.15
N ASP A 204 3.86 -21.61 -1.58
CA ASP A 204 4.22 -21.30 -0.21
C ASP A 204 3.17 -20.34 0.36
N TYR A 205 2.18 -20.90 1.05
CA TYR A 205 1.07 -20.12 1.55
C TYR A 205 0.50 -20.71 2.85
N THR A 206 -0.21 -19.85 3.56
CA THR A 206 -1.07 -20.25 4.68
C THR A 206 -2.44 -19.60 4.54
N THR A 207 -3.46 -20.25 5.11
CA THR A 207 -4.80 -19.69 5.21
C THR A 207 -5.30 -19.78 6.64
N PHE A 208 -6.08 -18.77 7.05
CA PHE A 208 -6.80 -18.79 8.33
C PHE A 208 -8.04 -17.90 8.23
N THR A 209 -8.92 -18.01 9.22
CA THR A 209 -10.16 -17.21 9.24
C THR A 209 -10.17 -16.29 10.46
N VAL A 210 -10.55 -15.03 10.26
CA VAL A 210 -10.77 -14.04 11.32
C VAL A 210 -12.16 -13.45 11.18
N GLN A 211 -13.03 -13.67 12.17
CA GLN A 211 -14.41 -13.16 12.20
C GLN A 211 -15.19 -13.39 10.88
N GLY A 212 -15.03 -14.57 10.28
CA GLY A 212 -15.68 -14.94 9.03
C GLY A 212 -15.02 -14.43 7.75
N MET A 213 -13.91 -13.70 7.84
CA MET A 213 -13.06 -13.32 6.72
C MET A 213 -11.95 -14.36 6.53
N GLU A 214 -11.86 -14.93 5.35
CA GLU A 214 -10.76 -15.81 4.94
C GLU A 214 -9.52 -14.97 4.59
N ILE A 215 -8.39 -15.30 5.19
CA ILE A 215 -7.10 -14.66 4.93
C ILE A 215 -6.19 -15.67 4.23
N LEU A 216 -5.61 -15.26 3.11
CA LEU A 216 -4.52 -15.94 2.42
C LEU A 216 -3.23 -15.15 2.62
N ILE A 217 -2.16 -15.81 3.03
CA ILE A 217 -0.79 -15.25 2.97
C ILE A 217 0.01 -16.12 2.02
N ALA A 218 0.46 -15.55 0.91
CA ALA A 218 1.31 -16.22 -0.07
C ALA A 218 2.67 -15.50 -0.14
N VAL A 219 3.75 -16.26 -0.15
CA VAL A 219 5.12 -15.74 -0.12
C VAL A 219 5.92 -16.27 -1.31
N TYR A 220 6.57 -15.38 -2.02
CA TYR A 220 7.68 -15.71 -2.90
C TYR A 220 8.99 -15.25 -2.26
N SER A 221 9.88 -16.19 -1.95
CA SER A 221 11.21 -15.96 -1.39
C SER A 221 12.20 -16.70 -2.28
N PRO A 222 12.94 -16.00 -3.18
CA PRO A 222 13.76 -16.64 -4.21
C PRO A 222 14.83 -17.56 -3.63
N ASN A 223 15.41 -17.19 -2.47
CA ASN A 223 16.40 -17.99 -1.75
C ASN A 223 15.80 -18.81 -0.59
N ARG A 224 14.47 -18.85 -0.47
CA ARG A 224 13.73 -19.58 0.57
C ARG A 224 14.13 -19.25 2.01
N LYS A 225 14.53 -17.98 2.25
CA LYS A 225 14.87 -17.50 3.60
C LYS A 225 13.64 -17.31 4.48
N VAL A 226 12.51 -16.97 3.85
CA VAL A 226 11.24 -16.71 4.53
C VAL A 226 10.16 -17.62 3.94
N THR A 227 9.27 -18.12 4.80
CA THR A 227 8.11 -18.90 4.40
C THR A 227 6.82 -18.28 4.92
N ALA A 228 5.70 -18.55 4.27
CA ALA A 228 4.39 -18.10 4.76
C ALA A 228 4.15 -18.54 6.21
N ALA A 229 4.53 -19.76 6.55
CA ALA A 229 4.40 -20.28 7.92
C ALA A 229 5.19 -19.48 8.95
N SER A 230 6.35 -18.91 8.58
CA SER A 230 7.22 -18.18 9.51
C SER A 230 6.69 -16.79 9.89
N ILE A 231 5.81 -16.19 9.08
CA ILE A 231 5.24 -14.86 9.32
C ILE A 231 3.75 -14.93 9.74
N THR A 232 3.09 -16.06 9.53
CA THR A 232 1.65 -16.21 9.78
C THR A 232 1.23 -15.92 11.23
N PRO A 233 1.97 -16.31 12.29
CA PRO A 233 1.55 -16.03 13.66
C PRO A 233 1.32 -14.53 13.90
N GLU A 234 2.26 -13.70 13.51
CA GLU A 234 2.22 -12.24 13.66
C GLU A 234 1.12 -11.63 12.78
N MET A 235 1.03 -12.05 11.52
CA MET A 235 -0.02 -11.62 10.60
C MET A 235 -1.41 -11.95 11.14
N LYS A 236 -1.60 -13.13 11.69
CA LYS A 236 -2.88 -13.55 12.31
C LYS A 236 -3.22 -12.71 13.54
N GLN A 237 -2.24 -12.42 14.40
CA GLN A 237 -2.43 -11.56 15.57
C GLN A 237 -2.86 -10.16 15.12
N MET A 238 -2.15 -9.57 14.17
CA MET A 238 -2.44 -8.24 13.60
C MET A 238 -3.83 -8.18 12.97
N MET A 239 -4.14 -9.09 12.03
CA MET A 239 -5.44 -9.13 11.35
C MET A 239 -6.61 -9.35 12.33
N THR A 240 -6.39 -10.12 13.40
CA THR A 240 -7.37 -10.29 14.48
C THR A 240 -7.59 -8.96 15.21
N ALA A 241 -6.53 -8.27 15.56
CA ALA A 241 -6.60 -6.97 16.23
C ALA A 241 -7.30 -5.91 15.35
N GLN A 242 -6.98 -5.85 14.06
CA GLN A 242 -7.64 -4.95 13.11
C GLN A 242 -9.14 -5.22 12.99
N LYS A 243 -9.54 -6.50 12.87
CA LYS A 243 -10.96 -6.86 12.82
C LYS A 243 -11.69 -6.55 14.13
N ASN A 244 -11.02 -6.72 15.28
CA ASN A 244 -11.58 -6.32 16.57
C ASN A 244 -11.79 -4.80 16.64
N PHE A 245 -10.82 -4.02 16.16
CA PHE A 245 -10.91 -2.56 16.09
C PHE A 245 -12.06 -2.10 15.18
N LEU A 246 -12.20 -2.69 13.99
CA LEU A 246 -13.26 -2.34 13.04
C LEU A 246 -14.66 -2.78 13.52
N GLY A 247 -14.72 -3.83 14.35
CA GLY A 247 -15.99 -4.35 14.88
C GLY A 247 -16.91 -4.87 13.76
N ASP A 248 -18.08 -4.26 13.62
CA ASP A 248 -19.10 -4.65 12.64
C ASP A 248 -18.86 -4.13 11.21
N PHE A 249 -17.76 -3.39 10.98
CA PHE A 249 -17.39 -2.97 9.62
C PHE A 249 -16.86 -4.18 8.82
N ASN A 250 -17.63 -4.60 7.81
CA ASN A 250 -17.35 -5.77 6.98
C ASN A 250 -17.43 -5.41 5.49
N ALA A 251 -16.33 -4.92 4.93
CA ALA A 251 -16.24 -4.61 3.50
C ALA A 251 -15.92 -5.82 2.64
N THR A 252 -15.19 -6.84 3.17
CA THR A 252 -14.78 -8.02 2.41
C THR A 252 -14.87 -9.31 3.23
N LYS A 253 -15.10 -10.43 2.53
CA LYS A 253 -15.11 -11.78 3.11
C LYS A 253 -13.81 -12.56 2.87
N LYS A 254 -12.93 -12.03 2.03
CA LYS A 254 -11.64 -12.64 1.68
C LYS A 254 -10.59 -11.55 1.57
N TYR A 255 -9.36 -11.84 2.02
CA TYR A 255 -8.23 -10.93 1.86
C TYR A 255 -6.95 -11.72 1.63
N ALA A 256 -6.20 -11.35 0.59
CA ALA A 256 -4.94 -12.01 0.24
C ALA A 256 -3.76 -11.03 0.42
N VAL A 257 -2.73 -11.47 1.10
CA VAL A 257 -1.42 -10.80 1.17
C VAL A 257 -0.49 -11.54 0.22
N LEU A 258 -0.06 -10.88 -0.85
CA LEU A 258 0.88 -11.39 -1.83
C LEU A 258 2.25 -10.76 -1.55
N LEU A 259 3.10 -11.49 -0.85
CA LEU A 259 4.43 -11.03 -0.45
C LEU A 259 5.49 -11.52 -1.44
N TYR A 260 6.08 -10.58 -2.15
CA TYR A 260 7.26 -10.79 -3.00
C TYR A 260 8.50 -10.31 -2.24
N LEU A 261 9.48 -11.19 -2.06
CA LEU A 261 10.76 -10.85 -1.46
C LEU A 261 11.83 -10.71 -2.55
N SER A 262 12.39 -9.51 -2.66
CA SER A 262 13.37 -9.15 -3.67
C SER A 262 14.75 -9.65 -3.32
N ASP A 263 15.49 -10.19 -4.32
CA ASP A 263 16.87 -10.60 -4.21
C ASP A 263 17.82 -9.49 -4.69
N ASN A 264 18.34 -8.70 -3.76
CA ASN A 264 19.27 -7.61 -4.06
C ASN A 264 20.66 -8.05 -4.53
N THR A 265 20.90 -9.35 -4.73
CA THR A 265 22.17 -9.86 -5.31
C THR A 265 22.14 -9.93 -6.83
N LYS A 266 21.00 -9.65 -7.45
CA LYS A 266 20.76 -9.58 -8.90
C LYS A 266 19.82 -8.40 -9.20
N PRO A 267 19.66 -7.99 -10.49
CA PRO A 267 18.57 -7.10 -10.86
C PRO A 267 17.22 -7.69 -10.44
N ASP A 268 16.44 -6.94 -9.69
CA ASP A 268 15.15 -7.33 -9.13
C ASP A 268 14.43 -6.06 -8.61
N ALA A 269 13.22 -6.20 -8.06
CA ALA A 269 12.45 -5.10 -7.51
C ALA A 269 13.22 -4.30 -6.44
N GLU A 270 13.23 -2.97 -6.55
CA GLU A 270 13.95 -2.06 -5.63
C GLU A 270 13.04 -1.10 -4.87
N GLY A 271 11.85 -0.79 -5.37
CA GLY A 271 10.88 0.09 -4.72
C GLY A 271 10.01 -0.67 -3.70
N PHE A 272 10.42 -0.66 -2.41
CA PHE A 272 9.76 -1.43 -1.36
C PHE A 272 8.53 -0.73 -0.79
N GLY A 273 7.54 -1.52 -0.37
CA GLY A 273 6.28 -1.06 0.18
C GLY A 273 5.13 -2.00 -0.14
N ALA A 274 3.91 -1.45 -0.20
CA ALA A 274 2.73 -2.22 -0.60
C ALA A 274 1.76 -1.38 -1.42
N LEU A 275 0.77 -2.06 -2.01
CA LEU A 275 -0.31 -1.44 -2.77
C LEU A 275 -1.64 -2.10 -2.41
N GLU A 276 -2.60 -1.26 -2.09
CA GLU A 276 -3.94 -1.67 -1.69
C GLU A 276 -4.80 -2.18 -2.86
N HIS A 277 -5.65 -3.17 -2.54
CA HIS A 277 -6.72 -3.67 -3.41
C HIS A 277 -7.95 -4.04 -2.57
N PRO A 278 -9.17 -4.09 -3.15
CA PRO A 278 -10.41 -4.36 -2.40
C PRO A 278 -10.40 -5.66 -1.58
N THR A 279 -9.64 -6.65 -2.01
CA THR A 279 -9.58 -7.98 -1.39
C THR A 279 -8.16 -8.53 -1.26
N SER A 280 -7.15 -7.68 -1.47
CA SER A 280 -5.74 -8.11 -1.37
C SER A 280 -4.80 -6.92 -1.20
N THR A 281 -3.55 -7.20 -0.92
CA THR A 281 -2.43 -6.26 -1.07
C THR A 281 -1.24 -6.97 -1.71
N THR A 282 -0.53 -6.27 -2.56
CA THR A 282 0.78 -6.67 -3.07
C THR A 282 1.84 -6.01 -2.22
N VAL A 283 2.72 -6.80 -1.64
CA VAL A 283 3.82 -6.33 -0.78
C VAL A 283 5.15 -6.74 -1.38
N VAL A 284 6.07 -5.80 -1.51
CA VAL A 284 7.44 -6.04 -1.97
C VAL A 284 8.42 -5.58 -0.91
N MET A 285 9.29 -6.49 -0.44
CA MET A 285 10.29 -6.23 0.60
C MET A 285 11.62 -6.90 0.26
N PRO A 286 12.76 -6.44 0.81
CA PRO A 286 14.03 -7.13 0.62
C PRO A 286 14.07 -8.48 1.34
N GLU A 287 14.47 -9.55 0.65
CA GLU A 287 14.63 -10.89 1.27
C GLU A 287 15.76 -10.94 2.31
N MET A 288 16.69 -10.02 2.25
CA MET A 288 17.82 -9.95 3.18
C MET A 288 17.46 -9.41 4.57
N LEU A 289 16.29 -8.83 4.76
CA LEU A 289 15.87 -8.32 6.06
C LEU A 289 15.91 -9.43 7.12
N PRO A 290 16.43 -9.14 8.34
CA PRO A 290 16.24 -10.02 9.47
C PRO A 290 14.75 -10.33 9.68
N ILE A 291 14.45 -11.58 10.00
CA ILE A 291 13.04 -12.06 10.06
C ILE A 291 12.18 -11.24 11.03
N ASP A 292 12.72 -10.83 12.17
CA ASP A 292 11.97 -10.06 13.16
C ASP A 292 11.70 -8.64 12.69
N GLU A 293 12.64 -8.04 11.95
CA GLU A 293 12.46 -6.74 11.33
C GLU A 293 11.44 -6.80 10.18
N LEU A 294 11.52 -7.82 9.33
CA LEU A 294 10.54 -8.06 8.28
C LEU A 294 9.12 -8.17 8.88
N LYS A 295 8.95 -8.88 10.00
CA LYS A 295 7.66 -9.02 10.70
C LYS A 295 7.13 -7.67 11.21
N GLU A 296 7.99 -6.83 11.78
CA GLU A 296 7.61 -5.49 12.26
C GLU A 296 7.20 -4.58 11.09
N GLN A 297 8.00 -4.55 10.02
CA GLN A 297 7.67 -3.77 8.82
C GLN A 297 6.39 -4.28 8.16
N LEU A 298 6.19 -5.60 8.05
CA LEU A 298 4.96 -6.18 7.52
C LEU A 298 3.74 -5.81 8.38
N LYS A 299 3.89 -5.77 9.70
CA LYS A 299 2.81 -5.35 10.60
C LYS A 299 2.34 -3.93 10.29
N ASP A 300 3.26 -2.99 10.12
CA ASP A 300 2.90 -1.60 9.85
C ASP A 300 2.37 -1.41 8.42
N VAL A 301 3.06 -1.95 7.42
CA VAL A 301 2.70 -1.80 6.00
C VAL A 301 1.37 -2.51 5.70
N VAL A 302 1.24 -3.80 6.03
CA VAL A 302 -0.01 -4.55 5.75
C VAL A 302 -1.18 -4.00 6.57
N SER A 303 -0.91 -3.39 7.75
CA SER A 303 -1.97 -2.71 8.51
C SER A 303 -2.51 -1.52 7.76
N HIS A 304 -1.65 -0.70 7.17
CA HIS A 304 -2.04 0.43 6.35
C HIS A 304 -2.91 -0.05 5.18
N GLU A 305 -2.41 -0.98 4.39
CA GLU A 305 -3.11 -1.52 3.22
C GLU A 305 -4.47 -2.14 3.56
N PHE A 306 -4.54 -2.86 4.68
CA PHE A 306 -5.81 -3.45 5.10
C PHE A 306 -6.86 -2.40 5.44
N PHE A 307 -6.48 -1.28 6.06
CA PHE A 307 -7.46 -0.25 6.40
C PHE A 307 -8.00 0.51 5.18
N HIS A 308 -7.38 0.39 4.02
CA HIS A 308 -7.98 0.87 2.77
C HIS A 308 -9.33 0.21 2.43
N ILE A 309 -9.67 -0.95 3.01
CA ILE A 309 -11.04 -1.50 2.89
C ILE A 309 -12.13 -0.55 3.42
N VAL A 310 -11.77 0.41 4.28
CA VAL A 310 -12.67 1.45 4.78
C VAL A 310 -12.76 2.59 3.76
N THR A 311 -11.61 3.09 3.31
CA THR A 311 -11.47 4.18 2.34
C THR A 311 -10.09 4.10 1.65
N PRO A 312 -9.99 4.23 0.31
CA PRO A 312 -11.03 4.55 -0.67
C PRO A 312 -11.79 3.32 -1.24
N LEU A 313 -11.47 2.10 -0.82
CA LEU A 313 -12.02 0.89 -1.45
C LEU A 313 -13.52 0.65 -1.12
N SER A 314 -14.02 1.25 -0.04
CA SER A 314 -15.45 1.29 0.27
C SER A 314 -16.00 2.72 0.13
N ILE A 315 -15.58 3.64 1.00
CA ILE A 315 -16.03 5.03 0.98
C ILE A 315 -15.12 5.82 0.04
N HIS A 316 -15.62 6.18 -1.14
CA HIS A 316 -14.82 6.86 -2.18
C HIS A 316 -15.62 7.90 -2.97
N SER A 317 -14.91 8.76 -3.67
CA SER A 317 -15.45 9.78 -4.54
C SER A 317 -15.82 9.22 -5.92
N LYS A 318 -16.60 10.01 -6.68
CA LYS A 318 -16.92 9.71 -8.09
C LYS A 318 -15.66 9.61 -8.96
N GLU A 319 -14.62 10.36 -8.64
CA GLU A 319 -13.34 10.34 -9.33
C GLU A 319 -12.66 8.97 -9.22
N ILE A 320 -12.73 8.33 -8.04
CA ILE A 320 -12.19 6.99 -7.82
C ILE A 320 -13.12 5.92 -8.41
N ALA A 321 -14.44 6.02 -8.20
CA ALA A 321 -15.42 5.05 -8.71
C ALA A 321 -15.37 4.88 -10.24
N ASN A 322 -15.07 5.98 -10.95
CA ASN A 322 -15.01 6.06 -12.41
C ASN A 322 -13.61 6.52 -12.86
N PHE A 323 -12.58 5.89 -12.32
CA PHE A 323 -11.20 6.28 -12.58
C PHE A 323 -10.86 6.17 -14.07
N ASP A 324 -10.36 7.27 -14.63
CA ASP A 324 -9.83 7.29 -16.00
C ASP A 324 -8.34 6.99 -15.95
N TYR A 325 -7.95 5.81 -16.37
CA TYR A 325 -6.58 5.31 -16.30
C TYR A 325 -5.58 6.08 -17.17
N ASN A 326 -6.05 6.90 -18.11
CA ASN A 326 -5.20 7.68 -19.01
C ASN A 326 -5.26 9.20 -18.78
N ASN A 327 -6.40 9.70 -18.21
CA ASN A 327 -6.59 11.12 -17.90
C ASN A 327 -7.31 11.29 -16.56
N PRO A 328 -6.73 10.85 -15.44
CA PRO A 328 -7.41 10.84 -14.17
C PRO A 328 -7.68 12.25 -13.65
N LYS A 329 -8.86 12.40 -13.05
CA LYS A 329 -9.15 13.52 -12.15
C LYS A 329 -8.94 13.01 -10.72
N MET A 330 -8.00 13.58 -10.01
CA MET A 330 -7.70 13.18 -8.63
C MET A 330 -8.73 13.76 -7.66
N SER A 331 -9.08 12.97 -6.63
CA SER A 331 -9.96 13.43 -5.54
C SER A 331 -9.28 14.48 -4.66
N GLN A 332 -10.09 15.32 -4.02
CA GLN A 332 -9.62 16.33 -3.06
C GLN A 332 -9.34 15.74 -1.66
N HIS A 333 -9.54 14.44 -1.45
CA HIS A 333 -9.69 13.85 -0.12
C HIS A 333 -8.64 12.82 0.25
N LEU A 334 -7.37 12.99 -0.21
CA LEU A 334 -6.25 12.14 0.23
C LEU A 334 -6.02 12.18 1.76
N TRP A 335 -6.43 13.26 2.45
CA TRP A 335 -6.44 13.31 3.91
C TRP A 335 -7.32 12.20 4.52
N MET A 336 -8.35 11.75 3.80
CA MET A 336 -9.20 10.65 4.22
C MET A 336 -8.68 9.31 3.70
N TYR A 337 -8.30 9.22 2.43
CA TYR A 337 -7.87 7.97 1.82
C TYR A 337 -6.57 7.44 2.43
N GLU A 338 -5.57 8.30 2.52
CA GLU A 338 -4.28 7.95 3.11
C GLU A 338 -4.20 8.30 4.60
N GLY A 339 -4.70 9.50 4.95
CA GLY A 339 -4.55 10.02 6.31
C GLY A 339 -5.35 9.27 7.35
N VAL A 340 -6.64 8.94 7.10
CA VAL A 340 -7.43 8.13 8.04
C VAL A 340 -6.91 6.70 8.09
N THR A 341 -6.52 6.14 6.96
CA THR A 341 -5.92 4.81 6.86
C THR A 341 -4.66 4.70 7.68
N GLU A 342 -3.74 5.64 7.51
CA GLU A 342 -2.49 5.71 8.27
C GLU A 342 -2.71 5.97 9.77
N TYR A 343 -3.68 6.82 10.11
CA TYR A 343 -4.07 7.00 11.50
C TYR A 343 -4.63 5.72 12.11
N PHE A 344 -5.50 5.00 11.39
CA PHE A 344 -6.04 3.73 11.87
C PHE A 344 -4.96 2.66 12.00
N ALA A 345 -3.97 2.60 11.11
CA ALA A 345 -2.83 1.71 11.20
C ALA A 345 -1.98 1.92 12.48
N ASN A 346 -2.03 3.12 13.06
CA ASN A 346 -1.41 3.41 14.35
C ASN A 346 -2.40 3.26 15.53
N LEU A 347 -3.63 3.77 15.40
CA LEU A 347 -4.61 3.78 16.47
C LEU A 347 -5.05 2.37 16.90
N PHE A 348 -5.24 1.43 15.96
CA PHE A 348 -5.66 0.08 16.31
C PHE A 348 -4.61 -0.63 17.19
N GLN A 349 -3.34 -0.34 17.01
CA GLN A 349 -2.27 -0.98 17.76
C GLN A 349 -2.34 -0.60 19.25
N ILE A 350 -2.53 0.69 19.57
CA ILE A 350 -2.74 1.09 20.96
C ILE A 350 -4.11 0.65 21.49
N ASN A 351 -5.15 0.70 20.67
CA ASN A 351 -6.49 0.27 21.02
C ASN A 351 -6.52 -1.20 21.42
N GLN A 352 -5.80 -2.06 20.72
CA GLN A 352 -5.73 -3.50 20.95
C GLN A 352 -4.55 -3.93 21.84
N GLY A 353 -3.78 -2.97 22.39
CA GLY A 353 -2.68 -3.25 23.32
C GLY A 353 -1.43 -3.85 22.68
N LEU A 354 -1.23 -3.65 21.37
CA LEU A 354 -0.03 -4.08 20.65
C LEU A 354 1.15 -3.14 20.87
N ILE A 355 0.88 -1.88 21.16
CA ILE A 355 1.89 -0.87 21.53
C ILE A 355 1.47 -0.12 22.79
N THR A 356 2.42 0.56 23.43
CA THR A 356 2.19 1.40 24.61
C THR A 356 1.71 2.82 24.22
N GLU A 357 1.17 3.57 25.20
CA GLU A 357 0.84 4.99 25.02
C GLU A 357 2.07 5.81 24.61
N ALA A 358 3.21 5.56 25.26
CA ALA A 358 4.46 6.24 24.96
C ALA A 358 4.90 6.02 23.50
N GLU A 359 4.78 4.78 23.01
CA GLU A 359 5.09 4.46 21.63
C GLU A 359 4.12 5.14 20.65
N PHE A 360 2.82 5.13 20.94
CA PHE A 360 1.83 5.82 20.11
C PHE A 360 2.14 7.34 20.03
N TYR A 361 2.43 7.98 21.17
CA TYR A 361 2.77 9.40 21.18
C TYR A 361 4.09 9.68 20.45
N LYS A 362 5.09 8.80 20.57
CA LYS A 362 6.35 8.89 19.84
C LYS A 362 6.12 8.83 18.33
N ARG A 363 5.27 7.91 17.84
CA ARG A 363 4.91 7.81 16.42
C ARG A 363 4.21 9.08 15.92
N MET A 364 3.26 9.62 16.67
CA MET A 364 2.59 10.88 16.30
C MET A 364 3.55 12.08 16.33
N ALA A 365 4.47 12.14 17.29
CA ALA A 365 5.52 13.17 17.33
C ALA A 365 6.47 13.05 16.12
N GLY A 366 6.82 11.84 15.71
CA GLY A 366 7.59 11.59 14.50
C GLY A 366 6.89 12.12 13.25
N LYS A 367 5.59 11.84 13.11
CA LYS A 367 4.78 12.39 12.01
C LYS A 367 4.74 13.92 12.01
N MET A 368 4.65 14.56 13.19
CA MET A 368 4.75 16.03 13.29
C MET A 368 6.10 16.56 12.83
N ALA A 369 7.19 15.89 13.21
CA ALA A 369 8.53 16.26 12.77
C ALA A 369 8.68 16.14 11.25
N ASN A 370 8.22 15.04 10.66
CA ASN A 370 8.25 14.83 9.22
C ASN A 370 7.37 15.84 8.47
N ALA A 371 6.13 16.05 8.91
CA ALA A 371 5.22 17.04 8.30
C ALA A 371 5.79 18.47 8.37
N SER A 372 6.56 18.81 9.39
CA SER A 372 7.18 20.13 9.55
C SER A 372 8.24 20.44 8.48
N THR A 373 8.76 19.42 7.79
CA THR A 373 9.72 19.58 6.68
C THR A 373 9.04 19.95 5.37
N MET A 374 7.70 19.91 5.32
CA MET A 374 6.89 20.16 4.14
C MET A 374 6.14 21.50 4.24
N ASN A 375 5.41 21.87 3.18
CA ASN A 375 4.66 23.12 3.15
C ASN A 375 3.36 23.01 3.96
N ASP A 376 3.40 23.41 5.23
CA ASP A 376 2.26 23.34 6.13
C ASP A 376 1.11 24.32 5.79
N GLN A 377 1.37 25.35 4.97
CA GLN A 377 0.36 26.30 4.50
C GLN A 377 -0.31 25.91 3.19
N MET A 378 0.09 24.80 2.57
CA MET A 378 -0.58 24.31 1.36
C MET A 378 -1.93 23.70 1.74
N PRO A 379 -3.07 24.20 1.17
CA PRO A 379 -4.37 23.58 1.38
C PRO A 379 -4.35 22.11 0.95
N PHE A 380 -4.75 21.21 1.86
CA PHE A 380 -4.61 19.79 1.62
C PHE A 380 -5.52 19.29 0.49
N THR A 381 -6.75 19.83 0.38
CA THR A 381 -7.64 19.56 -0.75
C THR A 381 -7.03 19.93 -2.10
N LYS A 382 -6.31 21.07 -2.14
CA LYS A 382 -5.64 21.52 -3.36
C LYS A 382 -4.44 20.64 -3.70
N MET A 383 -3.64 20.25 -2.70
CA MET A 383 -2.54 19.31 -2.88
C MET A 383 -3.06 17.98 -3.41
N SER A 384 -4.11 17.43 -2.81
CA SER A 384 -4.72 16.16 -3.23
C SER A 384 -5.20 16.18 -4.68
N ALA A 385 -5.98 17.20 -5.07
CA ALA A 385 -6.52 17.30 -6.42
C ALA A 385 -5.44 17.48 -7.51
N ASN A 386 -4.23 17.90 -7.14
CA ASN A 386 -3.14 18.20 -8.07
C ASN A 386 -1.87 17.37 -7.80
N VAL A 387 -2.00 16.27 -7.08
CA VAL A 387 -0.87 15.46 -6.56
C VAL A 387 0.10 14.96 -7.65
N LEU A 388 -0.35 14.84 -8.88
CA LEU A 388 0.48 14.43 -10.03
C LEU A 388 1.39 15.54 -10.57
N THR A 389 1.20 16.77 -10.16
CA THR A 389 1.92 17.94 -10.75
C THR A 389 2.67 18.73 -9.70
N LYS A 390 3.82 19.29 -10.08
CA LYS A 390 4.55 20.22 -9.20
C LYS A 390 3.80 21.55 -9.03
N PRO A 391 3.87 22.19 -7.85
CA PRO A 391 4.67 21.81 -6.68
C PRO A 391 3.97 20.80 -5.74
N TYR A 392 2.76 20.34 -6.05
CA TYR A 392 1.94 19.48 -5.19
C TYR A 392 2.53 18.08 -5.06
N LYS A 393 3.06 17.52 -6.18
CA LYS A 393 3.75 16.21 -6.18
C LYS A 393 4.91 16.17 -5.18
N ASP A 394 5.64 17.27 -5.02
CA ASP A 394 6.77 17.36 -4.08
C ASP A 394 6.30 17.30 -2.60
N GLN A 395 4.99 17.41 -2.35
CA GLN A 395 4.37 17.32 -1.02
C GLN A 395 3.65 15.98 -0.78
N TYR A 396 3.80 15.02 -1.67
CA TYR A 396 3.03 13.77 -1.65
C TYR A 396 3.13 13.04 -0.31
N LEU A 397 4.34 12.85 0.24
CA LEU A 397 4.51 12.14 1.51
C LEU A 397 3.70 12.75 2.68
N ASN A 398 3.26 13.99 2.55
CA ASN A 398 2.43 14.64 3.55
C ASN A 398 1.01 14.03 3.66
N VAL A 399 0.59 13.20 2.69
CA VAL A 399 -0.68 12.46 2.79
C VAL A 399 -0.66 11.47 3.94
N TYR A 400 0.50 10.86 4.23
CA TYR A 400 0.72 9.94 5.34
C TYR A 400 1.05 10.67 6.65
N GLU A 401 1.84 11.76 6.59
CA GLU A 401 2.30 12.47 7.77
C GLU A 401 1.24 13.44 8.29
N LYS A 402 0.98 14.55 7.59
CA LYS A 402 -0.06 15.51 7.96
C LYS A 402 -1.47 14.91 7.85
N GLY A 403 -1.70 13.99 6.90
CA GLY A 403 -2.98 13.31 6.74
C GLY A 403 -3.37 12.53 7.99
N ALA A 404 -2.49 11.72 8.56
CA ALA A 404 -2.74 11.00 9.81
C ALA A 404 -2.96 11.96 11.00
N LEU A 405 -2.21 13.06 11.05
CA LEU A 405 -2.38 14.07 12.09
C LEU A 405 -3.71 14.82 11.97
N ILE A 406 -4.19 15.08 10.76
CA ILE A 406 -5.54 15.61 10.49
C ILE A 406 -6.58 14.64 11.03
N ALA A 407 -6.47 13.35 10.71
CA ALA A 407 -7.39 12.32 11.18
C ALA A 407 -7.38 12.19 12.71
N MET A 408 -6.21 12.25 13.34
CA MET A 408 -6.07 12.30 14.80
C MET A 408 -6.78 13.51 15.42
N CYS A 409 -6.54 14.71 14.89
CA CYS A 409 -7.17 15.93 15.41
C CYS A 409 -8.69 15.90 15.22
N LEU A 410 -9.16 15.37 14.10
CA LEU A 410 -10.58 15.20 13.82
C LEU A 410 -11.22 14.18 14.80
N ASP A 411 -10.55 13.06 15.07
CA ASP A 411 -11.00 12.09 16.07
C ASP A 411 -11.12 12.71 17.46
N ILE A 412 -10.08 13.43 17.88
CA ILE A 412 -10.05 14.15 19.17
C ILE A 412 -11.19 15.17 19.26
N GLU A 413 -11.43 15.96 18.21
CA GLU A 413 -12.50 16.95 18.18
C GLU A 413 -13.89 16.30 18.31
N ILE A 414 -14.13 15.23 17.55
CA ILE A 414 -15.39 14.47 17.63
C ILE A 414 -15.57 13.89 19.03
N ARG A 415 -14.53 13.33 19.65
CA ARG A 415 -14.59 12.76 20.99
C ARG A 415 -14.83 13.83 22.07
N GLU A 416 -14.18 14.98 21.98
CA GLU A 416 -14.43 16.09 22.92
C GLU A 416 -15.90 16.52 22.84
N LYS A 417 -16.43 16.77 21.64
CA LYS A 417 -17.83 17.20 21.43
C LYS A 417 -18.85 16.14 21.84
N SER A 418 -18.54 14.88 21.71
CA SER A 418 -19.40 13.76 22.09
C SER A 418 -19.22 13.32 23.54
N LEU A 419 -18.33 13.93 24.31
CA LEU A 419 -17.94 13.49 25.65
C LEU A 419 -17.43 12.02 25.64
N GLY A 420 -16.58 11.69 24.65
CA GLY A 420 -15.96 10.39 24.47
C GLY A 420 -16.83 9.33 23.77
N LYS A 421 -18.09 9.62 23.46
CA LYS A 421 -19.04 8.62 22.95
C LYS A 421 -18.83 8.26 21.47
N ARG A 422 -18.21 9.13 20.69
CA ARG A 422 -18.02 8.97 19.25
C ARG A 422 -16.63 9.39 18.87
N GLY A 423 -16.08 8.75 17.84
CA GLY A 423 -14.81 9.10 17.23
C GLY A 423 -14.84 9.02 15.71
N ILE A 424 -13.66 9.09 15.07
CA ILE A 424 -13.56 9.06 13.61
C ILE A 424 -14.01 7.72 13.02
N LEU A 425 -13.81 6.60 13.73
CA LEU A 425 -14.31 5.28 13.29
C LEU A 425 -15.84 5.26 13.21
N ASP A 426 -16.55 5.90 14.17
CA ASP A 426 -18.01 6.04 14.11
C ASP A 426 -18.43 6.89 12.92
N LEU A 427 -17.70 7.95 12.60
CA LEU A 427 -17.94 8.74 11.38
C LEU A 427 -17.79 7.88 10.12
N MET A 428 -16.69 7.12 10.01
CA MET A 428 -16.48 6.23 8.86
C MET A 428 -17.57 5.17 8.75
N LYS A 429 -18.03 4.58 9.86
CA LYS A 429 -19.16 3.66 9.88
C LYS A 429 -20.47 4.32 9.43
N GLN A 430 -20.68 5.59 9.74
CA GLN A 430 -21.86 6.33 9.27
C GLN A 430 -21.77 6.66 7.78
N LEU A 431 -20.59 7.08 7.31
CA LEU A 431 -20.37 7.31 5.89
C LEU A 431 -20.57 6.03 5.07
N SER A 432 -20.11 4.87 5.58
CA SER A 432 -20.25 3.59 4.89
C SER A 432 -21.69 3.08 4.79
N LYS A 433 -22.61 3.58 5.61
CA LYS A 433 -24.06 3.29 5.47
C LYS A 433 -24.70 4.01 4.30
N GLU A 434 -24.11 5.13 3.90
CA GLU A 434 -24.64 5.95 2.80
C GLU A 434 -23.86 5.77 1.52
N TYR A 435 -22.54 5.65 1.64
CA TYR A 435 -21.59 5.40 0.57
C TYR A 435 -21.00 4.01 0.73
N GLY A 436 -20.45 3.45 -0.33
CA GLY A 436 -19.84 2.13 -0.31
C GLY A 436 -19.29 1.80 -1.68
N ALA A 437 -18.92 0.55 -1.91
CA ALA A 437 -18.34 0.11 -3.19
C ALA A 437 -19.19 0.45 -4.42
N GLU A 438 -20.53 0.51 -4.25
CA GLU A 438 -21.49 0.75 -5.34
C GLU A 438 -21.98 2.21 -5.40
N LYS A 439 -21.69 3.03 -4.40
CA LYS A 439 -22.21 4.40 -4.32
C LYS A 439 -21.15 5.38 -3.85
N ALA A 440 -20.60 6.11 -4.80
CA ALA A 440 -19.62 7.15 -4.55
C ALA A 440 -20.23 8.46 -4.02
N PHE A 441 -19.45 9.25 -3.29
CA PHE A 441 -19.80 10.63 -2.93
C PHE A 441 -19.31 11.64 -3.99
N ASP A 442 -19.82 12.85 -3.92
CA ASP A 442 -19.30 14.01 -4.65
C ASP A 442 -18.24 14.72 -3.79
N ASP A 443 -17.05 14.95 -4.32
CA ASP A 443 -15.95 15.62 -3.61
C ASP A 443 -16.39 16.94 -2.96
N ALA A 444 -17.17 17.74 -3.68
CA ALA A 444 -17.62 19.05 -3.22
C ALA A 444 -18.63 18.98 -2.06
N GLU A 445 -19.32 17.84 -1.88
CA GLU A 445 -20.38 17.68 -0.89
C GLU A 445 -19.88 17.02 0.41
N LEU A 446 -18.69 16.39 0.42
CA LEU A 446 -18.23 15.57 1.52
C LEU A 446 -18.12 16.34 2.83
N PHE A 447 -17.58 17.56 2.83
CA PHE A 447 -17.41 18.37 4.05
C PHE A 447 -18.77 18.74 4.68
N ALA A 448 -19.73 19.16 3.86
CA ALA A 448 -21.09 19.41 4.34
C ALA A 448 -21.74 18.14 4.92
N LYS A 449 -21.50 16.99 4.30
CA LYS A 449 -21.99 15.70 4.76
C LYS A 449 -21.36 15.30 6.11
N ILE A 450 -20.05 15.39 6.25
CA ILE A 450 -19.34 15.10 7.51
C ILE A 450 -19.85 16.05 8.62
N THR A 451 -20.03 17.33 8.31
CA THR A 451 -20.56 18.32 9.26
C THR A 451 -21.96 17.93 9.73
N ALA A 452 -22.84 17.53 8.81
CA ALA A 452 -24.21 17.09 9.15
C ALA A 452 -24.26 15.80 9.98
N LEU A 453 -23.30 14.91 9.79
CA LEU A 453 -23.18 13.65 10.54
C LEU A 453 -22.51 13.83 11.91
N THR A 454 -21.84 14.96 12.13
CA THR A 454 -21.07 15.22 13.36
C THR A 454 -21.53 16.51 14.06
N TYR A 455 -20.71 17.54 14.02
CA TYR A 455 -20.94 18.82 14.72
C TYR A 455 -20.54 20.00 13.82
N PRO A 456 -21.15 21.20 13.99
CA PRO A 456 -20.77 22.41 13.23
C PRO A 456 -19.26 22.75 13.33
N GLU A 457 -18.67 22.51 14.49
CA GLU A 457 -17.23 22.77 14.74
C GLU A 457 -16.33 21.88 13.87
N ILE A 458 -16.79 20.68 13.52
CA ILE A 458 -16.08 19.80 12.58
C ILE A 458 -16.05 20.43 11.19
N GLY A 459 -17.16 21.04 10.74
CA GLY A 459 -17.18 21.79 9.48
C GLY A 459 -16.18 22.95 9.49
N ILE A 460 -16.09 23.69 10.61
CA ILE A 460 -15.10 24.76 10.78
C ILE A 460 -13.67 24.19 10.72
N PHE A 461 -13.41 23.05 11.35
CA PHE A 461 -12.12 22.36 11.30
C PHE A 461 -11.74 21.99 9.86
N LEU A 462 -12.64 21.35 9.11
CA LEU A 462 -12.42 20.92 7.74
C LEU A 462 -12.09 22.11 6.82
N GLU A 463 -12.88 23.19 6.90
CA GLU A 463 -12.66 24.38 6.08
C GLU A 463 -11.38 25.12 6.45
N LYS A 464 -11.05 25.22 7.74
CA LYS A 464 -9.90 25.99 8.21
C LYS A 464 -8.57 25.29 7.93
N TYR A 465 -8.49 23.98 8.19
CA TYR A 465 -7.23 23.25 8.28
C TYR A 465 -6.97 22.33 7.10
N ILE A 466 -8.02 21.88 6.40
CA ILE A 466 -7.88 20.97 5.28
C ILE A 466 -8.09 21.73 3.96
N ASN A 467 -9.17 22.52 3.87
CA ASN A 467 -9.44 23.37 2.69
C ASN A 467 -8.66 24.70 2.72
N GLY A 468 -8.37 25.20 3.92
CA GLY A 468 -7.62 26.43 4.14
C GLY A 468 -6.12 26.22 4.36
N PRO A 469 -5.35 27.32 4.39
CA PRO A 469 -3.90 27.28 4.54
C PRO A 469 -3.44 27.36 6.02
N THR A 470 -4.32 27.18 6.99
CA THR A 470 -3.98 27.40 8.39
C THR A 470 -3.24 26.18 8.96
N PRO A 471 -2.03 26.32 9.51
CA PRO A 471 -1.35 25.25 10.23
C PRO A 471 -2.14 24.77 11.46
N ILE A 472 -2.04 23.48 11.77
CA ILE A 472 -2.69 22.87 12.94
C ILE A 472 -1.77 22.98 14.16
N ALA A 473 -2.28 23.52 15.27
CA ALA A 473 -1.60 23.51 16.56
C ALA A 473 -1.82 22.15 17.26
N TYR A 474 -1.06 21.13 16.88
CA TYR A 474 -1.26 19.75 17.36
C TYR A 474 -1.24 19.63 18.89
N ALA A 475 -0.38 20.38 19.58
CA ALA A 475 -0.29 20.38 21.04
C ALA A 475 -1.63 20.75 21.70
N ASP A 476 -2.42 21.64 21.10
CA ASP A 476 -3.74 22.03 21.63
C ASP A 476 -4.73 20.84 21.57
N TYR A 477 -4.64 20.01 20.55
CA TYR A 477 -5.48 18.80 20.43
C TYR A 477 -5.06 17.74 21.45
N PHE A 478 -3.77 17.49 21.63
CA PHE A 478 -3.29 16.61 22.69
C PHE A 478 -3.74 17.09 24.07
N ALA A 479 -3.67 18.40 24.32
CA ALA A 479 -4.11 18.99 25.59
C ALA A 479 -5.62 18.76 25.87
N LYS A 480 -6.47 18.63 24.84
CA LYS A 480 -7.89 18.25 25.02
C LYS A 480 -8.03 16.85 25.63
N MET A 481 -7.09 15.96 25.37
CA MET A 481 -7.04 14.59 25.91
C MET A 481 -6.19 14.48 27.19
N GLY A 482 -5.72 15.60 27.74
CA GLY A 482 -4.89 15.64 28.94
C GLY A 482 -3.43 15.27 28.70
N VAL A 483 -3.00 15.28 27.47
CA VAL A 483 -1.64 14.95 27.05
C VAL A 483 -0.89 16.26 26.78
N THR A 484 0.29 16.42 27.39
CA THR A 484 1.08 17.65 27.33
C THR A 484 2.40 17.41 26.63
N GLN A 485 2.83 18.37 25.84
CA GLN A 485 4.18 18.36 25.27
C GLN A 485 5.21 18.60 26.38
N THR A 486 6.19 17.69 26.48
CA THR A 486 7.25 17.74 27.51
C THR A 486 8.52 17.10 26.97
N MET A 487 9.58 17.12 27.76
CA MET A 487 10.78 16.34 27.44
C MET A 487 10.58 14.92 27.97
N VAL A 488 10.62 13.95 27.06
CA VAL A 488 10.49 12.52 27.39
C VAL A 488 11.81 11.78 27.16
N ALA A 489 12.06 10.75 27.98
CA ALA A 489 13.20 9.88 27.78
C ALA A 489 13.00 9.02 26.52
N SER A 490 13.97 9.02 25.64
CA SER A 490 14.02 8.16 24.46
C SER A 490 15.33 7.40 24.43
N GLU A 491 15.29 6.18 23.92
CA GLU A 491 16.50 5.45 23.61
C GLU A 491 17.13 6.04 22.35
N GLY A 492 18.41 6.36 22.43
CA GLY A 492 19.18 6.92 21.33
C GLY A 492 20.01 5.85 20.63
N ASN A 493 20.54 6.19 19.47
CA ASN A 493 21.42 5.32 18.72
C ASN A 493 22.85 5.38 19.28
N ILE A 494 23.49 4.23 19.48
CA ILE A 494 24.86 4.15 20.05
C ILE A 494 25.94 4.82 19.17
N PHE A 495 25.67 5.01 17.87
CA PHE A 495 26.55 5.66 16.92
C PHE A 495 26.24 7.13 16.66
N ILE A 496 25.25 7.68 17.37
CA ILE A 496 24.84 9.09 17.27
C ILE A 496 24.91 9.73 18.64
N LYS A 497 25.39 10.94 18.73
CA LYS A 497 25.34 11.76 19.95
C LYS A 497 25.02 13.21 19.59
N GLU A 498 24.01 13.78 20.25
CA GLU A 498 23.59 15.16 20.00
C GLU A 498 23.38 15.45 18.48
N GLN A 499 22.76 14.49 17.79
CA GLN A 499 22.50 14.49 16.33
C GLN A 499 23.78 14.40 15.45
N ALA A 500 24.95 14.23 16.02
CA ALA A 500 26.20 14.05 15.30
C ALA A 500 26.59 12.56 15.21
N PRO A 501 26.98 12.05 14.05
CA PRO A 501 27.47 10.69 13.93
C PRO A 501 28.80 10.52 14.67
N LEU A 502 29.00 9.37 15.29
CA LEU A 502 30.26 8.96 15.93
C LEU A 502 31.16 8.16 14.98
N LEU A 503 30.66 7.83 13.79
CA LEU A 503 31.35 7.07 12.76
C LEU A 503 31.66 7.96 11.56
N THR A 504 32.77 7.64 10.89
CA THR A 504 33.19 8.22 9.60
C THR A 504 33.71 7.12 8.70
N ILE A 505 33.88 7.39 7.43
CA ILE A 505 34.32 6.44 6.42
C ILE A 505 35.65 6.91 5.86
N ASN A 506 36.62 6.00 5.72
CA ASN A 506 37.81 6.23 4.92
C ASN A 506 37.48 5.93 3.45
N PRO A 507 37.43 6.92 2.56
CA PRO A 507 37.04 6.73 1.17
C PRO A 507 37.98 5.83 0.36
N ASP A 508 39.26 5.78 0.73
CA ASP A 508 40.26 5.00 0.01
C ASP A 508 40.22 3.51 0.36
N THR A 509 39.99 3.19 1.65
CA THR A 509 39.94 1.80 2.15
C THR A 509 38.52 1.28 2.34
N LYS A 510 37.50 2.14 2.24
CA LYS A 510 36.08 1.87 2.55
C LYS A 510 35.83 1.43 4.00
N GLU A 511 36.83 1.56 4.87
CA GLU A 511 36.74 1.19 6.28
C GLU A 511 35.87 2.21 7.05
N ILE A 512 35.07 1.71 8.00
CA ILE A 512 34.29 2.52 8.92
C ILE A 512 35.10 2.77 10.18
N LEU A 513 35.30 4.02 10.57
CA LEU A 513 36.10 4.40 11.73
C LEU A 513 35.25 5.16 12.76
N PHE A 514 35.55 4.95 14.02
CA PHE A 514 35.11 5.86 15.08
C PHE A 514 35.84 7.20 14.97
N ILE A 515 35.09 8.29 14.93
CA ILE A 515 35.67 9.64 14.74
C ILE A 515 36.67 9.92 15.88
N PRO A 516 37.93 10.33 15.57
CA PRO A 516 38.92 10.70 16.58
C PRO A 516 38.37 11.79 17.52
N HIS A 517 38.61 11.61 18.82
CA HIS A 517 38.16 12.53 19.86
C HIS A 517 36.62 12.69 20.02
N ALA A 518 35.80 11.90 19.30
CA ALA A 518 34.36 11.91 19.50
C ALA A 518 34.01 11.51 20.93
N PRO A 519 32.99 12.12 21.52
CA PRO A 519 32.54 11.80 22.88
C PRO A 519 31.75 10.48 22.88
N LEU A 520 32.48 9.35 22.72
CA LEU A 520 31.86 8.02 22.63
C LEU A 520 30.95 7.72 23.81
N HIS A 521 29.87 7.00 23.53
CA HIS A 521 28.91 6.54 24.52
C HIS A 521 29.57 5.57 25.53
N PRO A 522 29.18 5.53 26.80
CA PRO A 522 29.72 4.61 27.80
C PRO A 522 29.73 3.14 27.36
N PHE A 523 28.71 2.68 26.67
CA PHE A 523 28.64 1.32 26.12
C PHE A 523 29.78 1.03 25.15
N LEU A 524 30.06 1.92 24.18
CA LEU A 524 31.20 1.78 23.25
C LEU A 524 32.55 1.76 24.00
N LYS A 525 32.70 2.60 25.04
CA LYS A 525 33.88 2.59 25.90
C LYS A 525 34.06 1.28 26.66
N ASN A 526 32.96 0.69 27.15
CA ASN A 526 32.97 -0.61 27.83
C ASN A 526 33.36 -1.74 26.86
N LEU A 527 33.07 -1.61 25.57
CA LEU A 527 33.57 -2.48 24.51
C LEU A 527 35.03 -2.22 24.17
N GLY A 528 35.69 -1.26 24.83
CA GLY A 528 37.08 -0.90 24.61
C GLY A 528 37.34 -0.11 23.33
N VAL A 529 36.28 0.48 22.76
CA VAL A 529 36.38 1.32 21.56
C VAL A 529 37.01 2.66 21.92
N GLU A 530 37.91 3.11 21.06
CA GLU A 530 38.49 4.46 21.11
C GLU A 530 38.32 5.18 19.77
N GLY A 531 38.36 6.51 19.80
CA GLY A 531 38.37 7.29 18.56
C GLY A 531 39.59 6.96 17.69
N GLY A 532 39.32 6.71 16.42
CA GLY A 532 40.31 6.25 15.44
C GLY A 532 40.33 4.73 15.23
N ASP A 533 39.64 3.94 16.05
CA ASP A 533 39.49 2.51 15.79
C ASP A 533 38.65 2.27 14.52
N VAL A 534 39.00 1.24 13.77
CA VAL A 534 38.18 0.72 12.67
C VAL A 534 37.13 -0.25 13.22
N LEU A 535 35.87 -0.05 12.89
CA LEU A 535 34.83 -1.03 13.11
C LEU A 535 34.91 -2.08 12.00
N VAL A 536 35.32 -3.30 12.33
CA VAL A 536 35.50 -4.39 11.36
C VAL A 536 34.23 -5.24 11.25
N ALA A 537 33.64 -5.64 12.40
CA ALA A 537 32.46 -6.48 12.42
C ALA A 537 31.65 -6.27 13.69
N ILE A 538 30.36 -6.61 13.62
CA ILE A 538 29.46 -6.75 14.78
C ILE A 538 28.80 -8.12 14.69
N ASN A 539 28.82 -8.88 15.77
CA ASN A 539 28.28 -10.24 15.84
C ASN A 539 28.74 -11.17 14.70
N GLY A 540 29.99 -10.94 14.21
CA GLY A 540 30.59 -11.69 13.11
C GLY A 540 30.27 -11.16 11.70
N THR A 541 29.28 -10.28 11.55
CA THR A 541 28.98 -9.61 10.29
C THR A 541 29.98 -8.48 10.06
N LYS A 542 30.71 -8.52 8.94
CA LYS A 542 31.70 -7.49 8.55
C LYS A 542 30.99 -6.29 7.93
N TYR A 543 31.48 -5.08 8.28
CA TYR A 543 30.95 -3.83 7.75
C TYR A 543 32.00 -2.99 7.06
N SER A 544 31.59 -2.34 5.99
CA SER A 544 32.36 -1.38 5.20
C SER A 544 31.42 -0.35 4.58
N LEU A 545 31.95 0.58 3.78
CA LEU A 545 31.11 1.49 3.00
C LEU A 545 30.12 0.73 2.08
N ASP A 546 30.51 -0.44 1.58
CA ASP A 546 29.70 -1.18 0.61
C ASP A 546 28.39 -1.73 1.20
N ASN A 547 28.35 -1.92 2.53
CA ASN A 547 27.14 -2.37 3.26
C ASN A 547 26.81 -1.48 4.47
N ILE A 548 27.13 -0.19 4.38
CA ILE A 548 26.88 0.76 5.48
C ILE A 548 25.40 0.83 5.88
N ASN A 549 24.50 0.64 4.94
CA ASN A 549 23.06 0.63 5.20
C ASN A 549 22.66 -0.51 6.14
N GLU A 550 23.31 -1.67 6.04
CA GLU A 550 23.08 -2.79 6.96
C GLU A 550 23.53 -2.46 8.39
N LEU A 551 24.63 -1.69 8.53
CA LEU A 551 25.08 -1.21 9.84
C LEU A 551 24.12 -0.18 10.44
N ILE A 552 23.63 0.75 9.63
CA ILE A 552 22.64 1.73 10.06
C ILE A 552 21.38 0.99 10.55
N LEU A 553 20.89 0.06 9.76
CA LEU A 553 19.75 -0.75 10.08
C LEU A 553 19.95 -1.52 11.39
N TRP A 554 21.05 -2.29 11.50
CA TRP A 554 21.40 -2.99 12.74
C TRP A 554 21.40 -2.05 13.96
N SER A 555 21.92 -0.84 13.82
CA SER A 555 22.00 0.11 14.94
C SER A 555 20.64 0.64 15.42
N THR A 556 19.62 0.57 14.58
CA THR A 556 18.24 0.98 14.93
C THR A 556 17.42 -0.18 15.54
N THR A 557 17.84 -1.41 15.31
CA THR A 557 17.18 -2.63 15.85
C THR A 557 17.76 -3.11 17.17
N LEU A 558 18.92 -2.55 17.59
CA LEU A 558 19.59 -2.92 18.84
C LEU A 558 18.68 -2.62 20.05
N GLN A 559 18.50 -3.63 20.90
CA GLN A 559 17.69 -3.53 22.12
C GLN A 559 18.56 -3.43 23.39
N GLU A 560 18.00 -2.84 24.43
CA GLU A 560 18.65 -2.80 25.75
C GLU A 560 18.89 -4.24 26.27
N ASN A 561 20.12 -4.53 26.71
CA ASN A 561 20.62 -5.85 27.17
C ASN A 561 20.91 -6.90 26.09
N ASP A 562 20.82 -6.59 24.82
CA ASP A 562 21.32 -7.50 23.77
C ASP A 562 22.80 -7.80 23.97
N GLU A 563 23.19 -9.07 23.78
CA GLU A 563 24.60 -9.43 23.80
C GLU A 563 25.23 -9.09 22.45
N VAL A 564 26.20 -8.18 22.47
CA VAL A 564 26.85 -7.66 21.24
C VAL A 564 28.35 -7.88 21.30
N THR A 565 28.88 -8.44 20.23
CA THR A 565 30.34 -8.61 20.03
C THR A 565 30.82 -7.64 18.94
N PHE A 566 31.68 -6.69 19.30
CA PHE A 566 32.37 -5.83 18.34
C PHE A 566 33.74 -6.40 18.01
N THR A 567 34.05 -6.46 16.73
CA THR A 567 35.44 -6.63 16.22
C THR A 567 35.94 -5.26 15.81
N THR A 568 36.93 -4.74 16.53
CA THR A 568 37.57 -3.46 16.21
C THR A 568 39.03 -3.69 15.85
N LYS A 569 39.60 -2.82 14.99
CA LYS A 569 41.01 -2.86 14.62
C LYS A 569 41.68 -1.56 15.03
N ARG A 570 42.77 -1.67 15.86
CA ARG A 570 43.60 -0.56 16.33
C ARG A 570 45.06 -0.84 16.00
N ASN A 571 45.74 0.08 15.33
CA ASN A 571 47.13 -0.08 14.90
C ASN A 571 47.39 -1.42 14.16
N GLY A 572 46.46 -1.84 13.32
CA GLY A 572 46.51 -3.08 12.56
C GLY A 572 46.16 -4.37 13.34
N VAL A 573 45.88 -4.29 14.64
CA VAL A 573 45.53 -5.44 15.48
C VAL A 573 44.03 -5.48 15.70
N GLU A 574 43.38 -6.60 15.35
CA GLU A 574 41.98 -6.84 15.59
C GLU A 574 41.73 -7.36 17.02
N LYS A 575 40.63 -6.92 17.61
CA LYS A 575 40.19 -7.33 18.93
C LYS A 575 38.67 -7.54 18.93
N ASN A 576 38.23 -8.67 19.49
CA ASN A 576 36.82 -8.93 19.76
C ASN A 576 36.50 -8.59 21.22
N THR A 577 35.42 -7.88 21.44
CA THR A 577 34.94 -7.54 22.78
C THR A 577 33.41 -7.72 22.80
N THR A 578 32.90 -8.47 23.80
CA THR A 578 31.48 -8.71 23.99
C THR A 578 30.98 -7.97 25.22
N ALA A 579 29.84 -7.34 25.11
CA ALA A 579 29.14 -6.71 26.23
C ALA A 579 27.63 -6.71 25.98
N LYS A 580 26.86 -6.54 27.05
CA LYS A 580 25.42 -6.28 26.95
C LYS A 580 25.20 -4.82 26.54
N ALA A 581 24.34 -4.62 25.56
CA ALA A 581 23.98 -3.29 25.07
C ALA A 581 23.38 -2.44 26.19
N VAL A 582 23.88 -1.21 26.27
CA VAL A 582 23.32 -0.13 27.10
C VAL A 582 23.03 1.03 26.15
N LEU A 583 21.76 1.28 25.89
CA LEU A 583 21.36 2.31 24.96
C LEU A 583 21.48 3.71 25.57
N PRO A 584 21.90 4.72 24.78
CA PRO A 584 21.88 6.11 25.26
C PRO A 584 20.44 6.50 25.62
N LYS A 585 20.26 7.20 26.72
CA LYS A 585 18.99 7.83 27.06
C LYS A 585 19.09 9.32 26.82
N GLU A 586 18.29 9.81 25.91
CA GLU A 586 18.22 11.21 25.53
C GLU A 586 16.86 11.77 25.92
N MET A 587 16.86 13.03 26.38
CA MET A 587 15.59 13.74 26.57
C MET A 587 15.25 14.45 25.29
N ILE A 588 14.16 14.02 24.64
CA ILE A 588 13.66 14.61 23.41
C ILE A 588 12.29 15.24 23.61
N PRO A 589 11.90 16.25 22.81
CA PRO A 589 10.53 16.73 22.80
C PRO A 589 9.56 15.60 22.48
N GLY A 590 8.57 15.39 23.32
CA GLY A 590 7.56 14.34 23.17
C GLY A 590 6.27 14.69 23.89
N PHE A 591 5.43 13.71 24.14
CA PHE A 591 4.13 13.89 24.75
C PHE A 591 3.92 12.91 25.90
N GLU A 592 3.29 13.37 26.97
CA GLU A 592 2.98 12.57 28.16
C GLU A 592 1.61 12.94 28.71
N PHE A 593 0.86 11.95 29.22
CA PHE A 593 -0.41 12.20 29.90
C PHE A 593 -0.17 12.80 31.30
N THR A 594 -0.65 14.01 31.51
CA THR A 594 -0.40 14.78 32.75
C THR A 594 -1.67 15.25 33.44
N ASP A 595 -2.80 15.40 32.74
CA ASP A 595 -4.06 15.87 33.30
C ASP A 595 -5.03 14.72 33.59
N THR A 596 -4.99 14.20 34.79
CA THR A 596 -5.83 13.09 35.26
C THR A 596 -7.34 13.36 35.22
N ALA A 597 -7.76 14.64 35.22
CA ALA A 597 -9.17 14.99 35.08
C ALA A 597 -9.75 14.60 33.70
N LYS A 598 -8.88 14.40 32.69
CA LYS A 598 -9.25 14.01 31.33
C LYS A 598 -9.05 12.53 31.05
N SER A 599 -8.80 11.72 32.08
CA SER A 599 -8.54 10.27 31.92
C SER A 599 -9.62 9.57 31.12
N ALA A 600 -10.91 9.88 31.38
CA ALA A 600 -12.01 9.24 30.64
C ALA A 600 -12.03 9.60 29.13
N LEU A 601 -11.67 10.84 28.76
CA LEU A 601 -11.56 11.26 27.36
C LEU A 601 -10.35 10.60 26.68
N LYS A 602 -9.21 10.54 27.37
CA LYS A 602 -8.02 9.83 26.87
C LYS A 602 -8.31 8.35 26.63
N GLU A 603 -8.91 7.69 27.61
CA GLU A 603 -9.28 6.28 27.46
C GLU A 603 -10.25 6.07 26.28
N ALA A 604 -11.27 6.93 26.15
CA ALA A 604 -12.18 6.87 25.01
C ALA A 604 -11.45 7.10 23.68
N TRP A 605 -10.42 7.96 23.64
CA TRP A 605 -9.62 8.20 22.45
C TRP A 605 -8.77 7.00 22.06
N LEU A 606 -8.04 6.42 22.99
CA LEU A 606 -7.05 5.38 22.73
C LEU A 606 -7.64 3.96 22.73
N LYS A 607 -8.74 3.74 23.47
CA LYS A 607 -9.32 2.40 23.65
C LYS A 607 -10.72 2.24 23.05
N GLY A 608 -11.37 3.31 22.63
CA GLY A 608 -12.68 3.30 21.95
C GLY A 608 -13.85 3.55 22.85
#